data_870b3d06382944c79ca18b66188083b6
#
_entry.id   870b3d06382944c79ca18b66188083b6
#
_cell.length_a   1.000
_cell.length_b   1.000
_cell.length_c   1.000
_cell.angle_alpha   90.00
_cell.angle_beta   90.00
_cell.angle_gamma   90.00
#
_symmetry.space_group_name_H-M   'P 1'
#
loop_
_entity.id
_entity.type
_entity.pdbx_description
1 polymer ?
#
loop_
_entity_poly.entity_id
_entity_poly.type
_entity_poly.pdbx_seq_one_letter_code
_entity_poly.pdbx_strand_id
1 'polypeptide(L)'
;MPSSGPDWSSEGRPNPFGNASAVLQGAPTRLKVKAIGVDTALETLKLGPGGELDPPKDFAKAGWYADGTAPGDLGPAVIAGHVDNKQGPAVFFKLRELVAGDRIQVTRGGQTVTFIVTSTAWYPKKAFPSAKVYGPTPDRQLRLITCGGVFDHSLRSYKDNLVVYAVAG
;
A
#
# COMPACT_ATOMS: atom_id res chain seq x y z
N MET A 1 7.16 -4.77 -39.18
CA MET A 1 6.71 -5.06 -38.55
C MET A 1 6.30 -4.96 -38.23
N PRO A 2 6.65 -4.50 -38.39
CA PRO A 2 6.12 -4.63 -37.90
C PRO A 2 5.87 -4.33 -37.62
N SER A 3 6.50 -4.09 -38.04
CA SER A 3 6.05 -4.17 -37.45
C SER A 3 5.85 -3.90 -37.09
N SER A 4 6.39 -3.55 -37.48
CA SER A 4 6.02 -3.65 -36.83
C SER A 4 5.98 -3.52 -36.33
N GLY A 5 6.56 -3.10 -36.85
CA GLY A 5 6.38 -3.39 -36.11
C GLY A 5 6.40 -3.32 -35.64
N PRO A 6 6.91 -3.04 -35.57
CA PRO A 6 6.72 -3.32 -34.94
C PRO A 6 6.45 -3.33 -34.45
N ASP A 7 6.68 -3.30 -34.59
CA ASP A 7 6.32 -3.69 -33.88
C ASP A 7 6.39 -3.55 -33.22
N TRP A 8 6.72 -3.31 -33.28
CA TRP A 8 6.73 -3.50 -32.48
C TRP A 8 6.32 -3.56 -31.98
N SER A 9 6.48 -3.73 -32.18
CA SER A 9 6.00 -4.09 -31.55
C SER A 9 5.70 -4.30 -31.09
N SER A 10 5.88 -4.50 -31.17
CA SER A 10 5.58 -4.98 -30.62
C SER A 10 5.25 -5.44 -30.30
N GLU A 11 5.54 -5.62 -30.31
CA GLU A 11 5.29 -6.32 -29.98
C GLU A 11 5.60 -6.76 -29.51
N GLY A 12 5.91 -6.91 -29.49
CA GLY A 12 6.30 -7.57 -28.85
C GLY A 12 7.18 -7.61 -28.72
N ARG A 13 7.88 -7.36 -28.51
CA ARG A 13 8.89 -7.44 -28.23
C ARG A 13 9.40 -7.37 -27.48
N PRO A 14 9.74 -7.71 -27.37
CA PRO A 14 10.18 -7.94 -26.38
C PRO A 14 10.85 -7.20 -25.78
N ASN A 15 10.82 -6.95 -25.07
CA ASN A 15 11.36 -6.47 -24.31
C ASN A 15 12.04 -6.83 -23.66
N PRO A 16 12.56 -6.73 -23.73
CA PRO A 16 13.27 -7.38 -23.05
C PRO A 16 13.14 -7.03 -21.79
N PHE A 17 12.75 -6.58 -21.39
CA PHE A 17 12.51 -6.42 -20.22
C PHE A 17 11.40 -6.27 -20.05
N GLY A 18 11.10 -6.77 -20.46
CA GLY A 18 10.21 -6.84 -20.26
C GLY A 18 9.29 -6.92 -20.21
N ASN A 19 8.96 -7.04 -20.16
CA ASN A 19 8.07 -7.09 -19.99
C ASN A 19 7.42 -6.76 -19.80
N ALA A 20 7.56 -6.84 -20.11
CA ALA A 20 7.06 -6.39 -19.98
C ALA A 20 6.75 -5.80 -19.43
N SER A 21 7.36 -5.82 -19.45
CA SER A 21 7.02 -5.35 -18.81
C SER A 21 6.21 -4.73 -18.85
N ALA A 22 5.77 -5.39 -18.67
CA ALA A 22 4.54 -4.75 -18.76
C ALA A 22 4.56 -3.50 -18.00
N VAL A 23 4.13 -2.52 -18.58
CA VAL A 23 4.10 -1.25 -17.92
C VAL A 23 2.89 -1.22 -17.02
N LEU A 24 3.13 -1.01 -15.74
CA LEU A 24 2.04 -0.82 -14.81
C LEU A 24 1.49 0.57 -15.00
N GLN A 25 0.19 0.67 -15.13
CA GLN A 25 -0.44 1.95 -15.40
C GLN A 25 -1.63 2.17 -14.49
N GLY A 26 -1.90 3.45 -14.22
CA GLY A 26 -3.06 3.83 -13.48
C GLY A 26 -2.94 3.65 -11.98
N ALA A 27 -3.99 3.95 -11.30
CA ALA A 27 -4.06 3.81 -9.85
C ALA A 27 -4.30 2.36 -9.47
N PRO A 28 -3.84 1.95 -8.29
CA PRO A 28 -4.19 0.63 -7.80
C PRO A 28 -5.67 0.59 -7.46
N THR A 29 -6.29 -0.55 -7.69
CA THR A 29 -7.73 -0.68 -7.51
C THR A 29 -8.11 -1.63 -6.39
N ARG A 30 -7.22 -2.56 -6.02
CA ARG A 30 -7.56 -3.54 -5.02
C ARG A 30 -6.35 -3.99 -4.22
N LEU A 31 -6.58 -4.32 -2.95
CA LEU A 31 -5.55 -4.83 -2.05
C LEU A 31 -6.00 -6.16 -1.51
N LYS A 32 -5.14 -7.16 -1.55
CA LYS A 32 -5.42 -8.47 -0.98
C LYS A 32 -4.26 -8.90 -0.09
N VAL A 33 -4.56 -9.23 1.16
CA VAL A 33 -3.57 -9.75 2.11
C VAL A 33 -4.16 -11.01 2.70
N LYS A 34 -3.84 -12.14 2.08
CA LYS A 34 -4.48 -13.40 2.39
C LYS A 34 -4.29 -13.84 3.82
N ALA A 35 -3.11 -13.63 4.36
CA ALA A 35 -2.78 -14.08 5.71
C ALA A 35 -3.73 -13.53 6.78
N ILE A 36 -4.32 -12.38 6.54
CA ILE A 36 -5.21 -11.75 7.50
C ILE A 36 -6.62 -11.53 6.95
N GLY A 37 -6.92 -12.15 5.80
CA GLY A 37 -8.26 -12.09 5.24
C GLY A 37 -8.68 -10.76 4.65
N VAL A 38 -7.72 -9.90 4.30
CA VAL A 38 -8.04 -8.62 3.69
C VAL A 38 -8.21 -8.78 2.19
N ASP A 39 -9.31 -8.27 1.66
CA ASP A 39 -9.57 -8.21 0.23
C ASP A 39 -10.51 -7.03 0.01
N THR A 40 -9.97 -5.90 -0.41
CA THR A 40 -10.72 -4.65 -0.44
C THR A 40 -10.39 -3.83 -1.68
N ALA A 41 -11.40 -3.11 -2.17
CA ALA A 41 -11.16 -2.05 -3.14
C ALA A 41 -10.39 -0.93 -2.45
N LEU A 42 -9.74 -0.09 -3.23
CA LEU A 42 -8.92 0.99 -2.70
C LEU A 42 -9.54 2.34 -3.02
N GLU A 43 -9.63 3.18 -2.00
CA GLU A 43 -9.94 4.59 -2.18
C GLU A 43 -8.67 5.34 -2.55
N THR A 44 -8.82 6.56 -3.01
CA THR A 44 -7.70 7.45 -3.25
C THR A 44 -7.60 8.42 -2.09
N LEU A 45 -6.41 8.52 -1.50
CA LEU A 45 -6.20 9.36 -0.33
C LEU A 45 -5.27 10.52 -0.65
N LYS A 46 -5.45 11.61 0.10
CA LYS A 46 -4.62 12.80 -0.03
C LYS A 46 -4.22 13.28 1.36
N LEU A 47 -3.25 14.19 1.40
CA LEU A 47 -2.88 14.80 2.67
C LEU A 47 -3.92 15.84 3.05
N GLY A 48 -4.22 15.90 4.34
CA GLY A 48 -5.09 16.93 4.88
C GLY A 48 -4.33 18.22 5.16
N PRO A 49 -5.03 19.23 5.69
CA PRO A 49 -4.45 20.54 5.93
C PRO A 49 -3.23 20.54 6.86
N GLY A 50 -3.18 19.60 7.76
CA GLY A 50 -2.03 19.50 8.68
C GLY A 50 -0.89 18.66 8.17
N GLY A 51 -0.94 18.22 6.92
CA GLY A 51 0.11 17.36 6.36
C GLY A 51 -0.05 15.90 6.71
N GLU A 52 -1.12 15.54 7.39
CA GLU A 52 -1.39 14.15 7.72
C GLU A 52 -2.21 13.51 6.63
N LEU A 53 -2.02 12.22 6.44
CA LEU A 53 -2.78 11.49 5.44
C LEU A 53 -4.24 11.37 5.89
N ASP A 54 -5.18 11.84 5.06
CA ASP A 54 -6.59 11.67 5.36
C ASP A 54 -6.95 10.18 5.28
N PRO A 55 -7.64 9.65 6.27
CA PRO A 55 -7.98 8.23 6.26
C PRO A 55 -9.09 7.92 5.26
N PRO A 56 -9.26 6.64 4.90
CA PRO A 56 -10.37 6.25 4.04
C PRO A 56 -11.70 6.63 4.67
N LYS A 57 -12.67 6.95 3.82
CA LYS A 57 -14.00 7.28 4.30
C LYS A 57 -14.77 6.03 4.70
N ASP A 58 -14.50 4.91 4.05
CA ASP A 58 -15.15 3.65 4.35
C ASP A 58 -14.24 2.82 5.22
N PHE A 59 -14.70 2.43 6.42
CA PHE A 59 -13.90 1.64 7.34
C PHE A 59 -13.59 0.24 6.82
N ALA A 60 -14.38 -0.24 5.87
CA ALA A 60 -14.14 -1.55 5.27
C ALA A 60 -13.13 -1.50 4.13
N LYS A 61 -12.71 -0.32 3.71
CA LYS A 61 -11.78 -0.16 2.60
C LYS A 61 -10.47 0.44 3.06
N ALA A 62 -9.40 0.09 2.34
CA ALA A 62 -8.13 0.78 2.50
C ALA A 62 -8.04 1.84 1.40
N GLY A 63 -7.05 2.70 1.48
CA GLY A 63 -6.84 3.74 0.49
C GLY A 63 -5.38 3.92 0.17
N TRP A 64 -5.12 4.32 -1.06
CA TRP A 64 -3.76 4.56 -1.56
C TRP A 64 -3.48 6.06 -1.56
N TYR A 65 -2.30 6.43 -1.06
CA TYR A 65 -1.85 7.82 -1.07
C TYR A 65 -1.45 8.18 -2.51
N ALA A 66 -2.33 8.91 -3.19
CA ALA A 66 -2.22 9.11 -4.64
C ALA A 66 -1.14 10.08 -5.07
N ASP A 67 -0.70 10.97 -4.19
CA ASP A 67 0.38 11.90 -4.54
C ASP A 67 1.75 11.27 -4.33
N GLY A 68 1.80 10.04 -3.84
CA GLY A 68 3.04 9.32 -3.65
C GLY A 68 3.27 8.30 -4.75
N THR A 69 4.21 7.41 -4.50
CA THR A 69 4.56 6.34 -5.44
C THR A 69 3.39 5.39 -5.63
N ALA A 70 3.16 4.95 -6.84
CA ALA A 70 2.18 3.91 -7.09
C ALA A 70 2.81 2.53 -6.87
N PRO A 71 2.01 1.55 -6.40
CA PRO A 71 2.55 0.22 -6.12
C PRO A 71 3.18 -0.40 -7.35
N GLY A 72 4.42 -0.84 -7.24
CA GLY A 72 5.15 -1.42 -8.35
C GLY A 72 6.10 -0.45 -9.03
N ASP A 73 6.00 0.84 -8.75
CA ASP A 73 6.98 1.82 -9.22
C ASP A 73 8.10 1.93 -8.19
N LEU A 74 9.22 2.53 -8.58
CA LEU A 74 10.33 2.73 -7.65
C LEU A 74 9.92 3.67 -6.54
N GLY A 75 10.26 3.33 -5.32
CA GLY A 75 9.90 4.11 -4.16
C GLY A 75 8.85 3.42 -3.32
N PRO A 76 8.45 4.02 -2.20
CA PRO A 76 7.49 3.41 -1.30
C PRO A 76 6.08 3.86 -1.66
N ALA A 77 5.23 2.91 -2.00
CA ALA A 77 3.80 3.19 -2.11
C ALA A 77 3.18 3.07 -0.72
N VAL A 78 2.19 3.89 -0.42
CA VAL A 78 1.57 3.92 0.89
C VAL A 78 0.08 3.62 0.76
N ILE A 79 -0.38 2.65 1.54
CA ILE A 79 -1.79 2.28 1.62
C ILE A 79 -2.17 2.31 3.10
N ALA A 80 -3.23 3.02 3.42
CA ALA A 80 -3.65 3.19 4.79
C ALA A 80 -5.06 2.66 5.00
N GLY A 81 -5.38 2.29 6.22
CA GLY A 81 -6.70 1.82 6.57
C GLY A 81 -6.96 1.93 8.06
N HIS A 82 -8.23 1.89 8.42
CA HIS A 82 -8.64 2.01 9.82
C HIS A 82 -8.45 0.71 10.57
N VAL A 83 -8.18 0.83 11.86
CA VAL A 83 -8.07 -0.32 12.73
C VAL A 83 -9.46 -0.80 13.17
N ASP A 84 -10.30 0.14 13.60
CA ASP A 84 -11.64 -0.18 14.06
C ASP A 84 -12.49 1.08 14.11
N ASN A 85 -13.74 0.91 14.46
CA ASN A 85 -14.64 2.01 14.75
C ASN A 85 -15.59 1.54 15.85
N LYS A 86 -16.62 2.32 16.15
CA LYS A 86 -17.54 1.98 17.24
C LYS A 86 -18.29 0.68 17.01
N GLN A 87 -18.41 0.24 15.78
CA GLN A 87 -19.11 -1.00 15.48
C GLN A 87 -18.22 -2.22 15.51
N GLY A 88 -16.90 -2.03 15.59
CA GLY A 88 -15.98 -3.15 15.66
C GLY A 88 -14.77 -3.01 14.76
N PRO A 89 -14.14 -4.14 14.43
CA PRO A 89 -12.92 -4.12 13.62
C PRO A 89 -13.13 -3.54 12.24
N ALA A 90 -12.12 -2.80 11.76
CA ALA A 90 -12.10 -2.25 10.41
C ALA A 90 -11.11 -3.04 9.56
N VAL A 91 -10.83 -2.56 8.36
CA VAL A 91 -10.07 -3.31 7.36
C VAL A 91 -8.69 -3.74 7.83
N PHE A 92 -7.99 -2.90 8.59
CA PHE A 92 -6.64 -3.19 9.05
C PHE A 92 -6.55 -3.62 10.51
N PHE A 93 -7.66 -4.11 11.08
CA PHE A 93 -7.64 -4.55 12.45
C PHE A 93 -6.59 -5.63 12.69
N LYS A 94 -6.42 -6.56 11.75
CA LYS A 94 -5.47 -7.66 11.91
C LYS A 94 -4.10 -7.37 11.33
N LEU A 95 -3.84 -6.14 10.93
CA LEU A 95 -2.54 -5.80 10.34
C LEU A 95 -1.38 -6.17 11.26
N ARG A 96 -1.61 -6.07 12.57
CA ARG A 96 -0.61 -6.42 13.57
C ARG A 96 -0.23 -7.90 13.58
N GLU A 97 -0.98 -8.75 12.89
CA GLU A 97 -0.67 -10.17 12.83
C GLU A 97 0.30 -10.51 11.70
N LEU A 98 0.62 -9.56 10.82
CA LEU A 98 1.53 -9.82 9.74
C LEU A 98 2.95 -9.98 10.24
N VAL A 99 3.68 -10.91 9.63
CA VAL A 99 5.07 -11.18 9.95
C VAL A 99 5.89 -11.23 8.67
N ALA A 100 7.20 -11.14 8.82
CA ALA A 100 8.10 -11.18 7.67
C ALA A 100 7.84 -12.46 6.87
N GLY A 101 7.77 -12.32 5.55
CA GLY A 101 7.47 -13.43 4.65
C GLY A 101 6.04 -13.46 4.17
N ASP A 102 5.12 -12.80 4.86
CA ASP A 102 3.73 -12.74 4.40
C ASP A 102 3.63 -11.96 3.10
N ARG A 103 2.67 -12.30 2.27
CA ARG A 103 2.51 -11.69 0.95
C ARG A 103 1.37 -10.70 0.92
N ILE A 104 1.58 -9.63 0.17
CA ILE A 104 0.59 -8.61 -0.07
C ILE A 104 0.45 -8.47 -1.57
N GLN A 105 -0.77 -8.47 -2.08
CA GLN A 105 -1.02 -8.33 -3.50
C GLN A 105 -1.82 -7.07 -3.77
N VAL A 106 -1.36 -6.30 -4.75
CA VAL A 106 -2.04 -5.07 -5.17
C VAL A 106 -2.37 -5.21 -6.64
N THR A 107 -3.62 -4.98 -7.00
CA THR A 107 -4.05 -4.99 -8.40
C THR A 107 -3.95 -3.58 -8.96
N ARG A 108 -3.30 -3.47 -10.11
CA ARG A 108 -3.10 -2.19 -10.76
C ARG A 108 -3.08 -2.41 -12.27
N GLY A 109 -3.99 -1.73 -12.97
CA GLY A 109 -4.03 -1.85 -14.43
C GLY A 109 -4.25 -3.26 -14.93
N GLY A 110 -5.02 -4.04 -14.21
CA GLY A 110 -5.28 -5.43 -14.60
C GLY A 110 -4.16 -6.39 -14.23
N GLN A 111 -3.11 -5.91 -13.57
CA GLN A 111 -2.00 -6.75 -13.18
C GLN A 111 -1.88 -6.81 -11.66
N THR A 112 -1.28 -7.87 -11.16
CA THR A 112 -1.07 -8.04 -9.73
C THR A 112 0.40 -7.84 -9.42
N VAL A 113 0.68 -6.94 -8.46
CA VAL A 113 2.02 -6.72 -7.97
C VAL A 113 2.08 -7.37 -6.59
N THR A 114 3.07 -8.22 -6.36
CA THR A 114 3.23 -8.91 -5.09
C THR A 114 4.37 -8.29 -4.30
N PHE A 115 4.12 -8.11 -3.01
CA PHE A 115 5.13 -7.61 -2.07
C PHE A 115 5.28 -8.60 -0.95
N ILE A 116 6.47 -8.66 -0.38
CA ILE A 116 6.77 -9.56 0.74
C ILE A 116 7.05 -8.70 1.96
N VAL A 117 6.38 -8.98 3.06
CA VAL A 117 6.58 -8.25 4.31
C VAL A 117 8.00 -8.49 4.80
N THR A 118 8.68 -7.41 5.16
CA THR A 118 10.05 -7.51 5.69
C THR A 118 10.08 -7.21 7.18
N SER A 119 9.26 -6.27 7.65
CA SER A 119 9.25 -5.91 9.06
C SER A 119 8.00 -5.11 9.38
N THR A 120 7.77 -4.92 10.66
CA THR A 120 6.68 -4.08 11.15
C THR A 120 7.22 -3.20 12.27
N ALA A 121 6.61 -2.05 12.47
CA ALA A 121 7.00 -1.15 13.54
C ALA A 121 5.82 -0.32 14.00
N TRP A 122 5.77 -0.03 15.30
CA TRP A 122 4.79 0.87 15.88
C TRP A 122 5.45 2.23 16.10
N TYR A 123 4.77 3.29 15.72
CA TYR A 123 5.30 4.64 15.88
C TYR A 123 4.26 5.53 16.55
N PRO A 124 4.70 6.34 17.51
CA PRO A 124 3.78 7.32 18.10
C PRO A 124 3.32 8.30 17.04
N LYS A 125 2.05 8.64 17.06
CA LYS A 125 1.53 9.62 16.09
C LYS A 125 2.23 10.96 16.24
N LYS A 126 2.61 11.32 17.45
CA LYS A 126 3.28 12.59 17.68
C LYS A 126 4.70 12.64 17.16
N ALA A 127 5.30 11.51 16.95
CA ALA A 127 6.69 11.41 16.48
C ALA A 127 6.79 10.46 15.30
N PHE A 128 5.85 10.52 14.40
CA PHE A 128 5.81 9.62 13.25
C PHE A 128 6.99 9.92 12.32
N PRO A 129 7.79 8.91 11.97
CA PRO A 129 9.00 9.14 11.17
C PRO A 129 8.65 9.27 9.68
N SER A 130 8.10 10.40 9.29
CA SER A 130 7.62 10.62 7.94
C SER A 130 8.69 10.39 6.89
N ALA A 131 9.92 10.83 7.13
CA ALA A 131 10.99 10.65 6.16
C ALA A 131 11.30 9.17 5.91
N LYS A 132 11.21 8.35 6.95
CA LYS A 132 11.46 6.92 6.82
C LYS A 132 10.32 6.22 6.11
N VAL A 133 9.10 6.63 6.36
CA VAL A 133 7.91 5.97 5.82
C VAL A 133 7.62 6.44 4.41
N TYR A 134 7.72 7.74 4.15
CA TYR A 134 7.37 8.31 2.85
C TYR A 134 8.56 8.66 1.98
N GLY A 135 9.77 8.68 2.53
CA GLY A 135 10.95 9.12 1.79
C GLY A 135 11.34 8.12 0.70
N PRO A 136 12.17 8.57 -0.24
CA PRO A 136 12.52 7.72 -1.38
C PRO A 136 13.28 6.47 -0.96
N THR A 137 13.08 5.40 -1.70
CA THR A 137 13.81 4.15 -1.51
C THR A 137 14.43 3.75 -2.85
N PRO A 138 15.49 2.94 -2.81
CA PRO A 138 16.18 2.53 -4.05
C PRO A 138 15.47 1.43 -4.81
N ASP A 139 14.43 0.86 -4.23
CA ASP A 139 13.71 -0.28 -4.82
C ASP A 139 12.20 -0.05 -4.72
N ARG A 140 11.45 -1.05 -5.15
CA ARG A 140 9.99 -1.00 -5.11
C ARG A 140 9.53 -1.51 -3.77
N GLN A 141 8.94 -0.64 -2.99
CA GLN A 141 8.49 -0.97 -1.65
C GLN A 141 7.03 -0.57 -1.42
N LEU A 142 6.45 -1.13 -0.37
CA LEU A 142 5.09 -0.86 0.03
C LEU A 142 5.06 -0.64 1.54
N ARG A 143 4.19 0.27 1.99
CA ARG A 143 3.91 0.48 3.40
C ARG A 143 2.41 0.31 3.59
N LEU A 144 2.01 -0.54 4.53
CA LEU A 144 0.62 -0.57 4.98
C LEU A 144 0.59 0.11 6.33
N ILE A 145 -0.28 1.10 6.50
CA ILE A 145 -0.30 1.92 7.70
C ILE A 145 -1.69 1.92 8.30
N THR A 146 -1.79 1.74 9.61
CA THR A 146 -3.06 1.94 10.28
C THR A 146 -3.27 3.43 10.49
N CYS A 147 -4.49 3.90 10.19
CA CYS A 147 -4.82 5.26 10.47
C CYS A 147 -5.69 5.24 11.66
N GLY A 148 -5.30 5.82 12.68
CA GLY A 148 -6.05 6.17 13.75
C GLY A 148 -7.06 5.32 14.22
N GLY A 149 -7.30 5.05 15.29
CA GLY A 149 -8.42 4.44 15.83
C GLY A 149 -9.29 5.45 16.37
N VAL A 150 -10.40 5.09 16.79
CA VAL A 150 -11.32 5.92 17.24
C VAL A 150 -11.00 6.36 18.57
N PHE A 151 -10.19 5.71 19.43
CA PHE A 151 -9.99 6.18 20.51
C PHE A 151 -9.30 5.56 21.34
N ASP A 152 -9.20 5.89 22.57
CA ASP A 152 -8.67 5.38 23.14
C ASP A 152 -8.66 5.49 24.35
N HIS A 153 -9.24 6.05 24.96
CA HIS A 153 -9.24 6.28 26.18
C HIS A 153 -8.19 5.58 26.87
N SER A 154 -8.10 4.71 27.13
CA SER A 154 -7.09 4.17 27.91
C SER A 154 -6.15 3.34 27.15
N LEU A 155 -6.42 3.22 25.88
CA LEU A 155 -5.62 2.37 25.17
C LEU A 155 -4.54 3.03 24.56
N ARG A 156 -3.42 2.80 24.99
CA ARG A 156 -2.39 3.39 24.39
C ARG A 156 -2.21 3.03 23.04
N SER A 157 -2.67 1.93 22.58
CA SER A 157 -2.46 1.45 21.21
C SER A 157 -2.97 2.40 20.15
N TYR A 158 -3.94 3.24 20.47
CA TYR A 158 -4.41 4.14 19.45
C TYR A 158 -3.69 5.45 19.39
N LYS A 159 -2.71 5.62 20.21
CA LYS A 159 -1.80 6.76 20.09
C LYS A 159 -0.68 6.44 19.15
N ASP A 160 -0.57 5.19 18.69
CA ASP A 160 0.49 4.77 17.80
C ASP A 160 -0.10 4.27 16.49
N ASN A 161 0.65 4.43 15.42
CA ASN A 161 0.32 3.82 14.15
C ASN A 161 1.23 2.65 13.88
N LEU A 162 0.69 1.60 13.32
CA LEU A 162 1.49 0.46 12.89
C LEU A 162 1.85 0.66 11.43
N VAL A 163 3.10 0.43 11.09
CA VAL A 163 3.58 0.45 9.72
C VAL A 163 4.13 -0.93 9.39
N VAL A 164 3.61 -1.53 8.33
CA VAL A 164 4.12 -2.79 7.80
C VAL A 164 4.97 -2.45 6.59
N TYR A 165 6.23 -2.86 6.62
CA TYR A 165 7.17 -2.62 5.52
C TYR A 165 7.25 -3.86 4.65
N ALA A 166 7.18 -3.66 3.33
CA ALA A 166 7.25 -4.76 2.38
C ALA A 166 8.03 -4.32 1.15
N VAL A 167 8.61 -5.30 0.46
CA VAL A 167 9.36 -5.06 -0.78
C VAL A 167 8.76 -5.91 -1.88
N ALA A 168 8.90 -5.47 -3.13
CA ALA A 168 8.42 -6.24 -4.27
C ALA A 168 9.16 -7.56 -4.33
N GLY A 169 8.43 -8.63 -4.51
CA GLY A 169 9.01 -9.98 -4.48
C GLY A 169 8.49 -10.91 -5.55
#